data_c37bd113d3f93742e5701f0239f66f59
#
_entry.id   c37bd113d3f93742e5701f0239f66f59
#
_cell.length_a   1.000
_cell.length_b   1.000
_cell.length_c   1.000
_cell.angle_alpha   90.00
_cell.angle_beta   90.00
_cell.angle_gamma   90.00
#
_symmetry.space_group_name_H-M   'P 1'
#
loop_
_entity.id
_entity.type
_entity.pdbx_description
1 polymer ?
#
loop_
_entity_poly.entity_id
_entity_poly.type
_entity_poly.pdbx_seq_one_letter_code
_entity_poly.pdbx_strand_id
1 'polypeptide(L)'
;SVHRIIGDFKKVETWKEALHSCNFDVVVDFLSRNPADISRVFPILKNNCKQYIFISSACVYRRNEEDFPIKEDSPKPNINWDYNVEKYNSEKELVKLSQNAPCYYTIIRPYITYDDERIPFGIAPSYKYHRTIIERLKNGKPMFVWNEGNNITTLTYVSDFAKGVVGLFSNNAAINEDFHITSDYQYTWNDFWSIFLAKLNLKSTIYHVDAKDITKYMPSEKQLLMGDRGLDASFDNKKIKKAVPSLTFEFNLEKGIDNLIKYYNELDSWNYDYRYDAIIDKMLAKQSLRCFYIKYEKAYRSSWLIYHIYRYLPYKMANKLCRVIKINQ
;
A
#
# COMPACT_ATOMS: atom_id res chain seq x y z
N SER A 1 11.37 -17.70 20.38
CA SER A 1 12.57 -17.22 19.65
C SER A 1 12.26 -17.14 18.17
N VAL A 2 12.74 -16.08 17.48
CA VAL A 2 12.58 -15.91 16.03
C VAL A 2 13.87 -16.36 15.36
N HIS A 3 13.79 -17.32 14.44
CA HIS A 3 14.89 -17.68 13.55
C HIS A 3 14.85 -16.81 12.29
N ARG A 4 15.95 -16.09 12.02
CA ARG A 4 16.08 -15.23 10.86
C ARG A 4 16.97 -15.90 9.80
N ILE A 5 16.41 -16.12 8.59
CA ILE A 5 17.15 -16.61 7.42
C ILE A 5 17.26 -15.43 6.45
N ILE A 6 18.49 -15.10 6.02
CA ILE A 6 18.75 -14.04 5.06
C ILE A 6 19.02 -14.66 3.71
N GLY A 7 18.26 -14.28 2.69
CA GLY A 7 18.41 -14.75 1.33
C GLY A 7 17.72 -13.86 0.31
N ASP A 8 18.06 -14.01 -0.95
CA ASP A 8 17.35 -13.35 -2.06
C ASP A 8 16.13 -14.18 -2.44
N PHE A 9 14.93 -13.67 -2.25
CA PHE A 9 13.68 -14.35 -2.60
C PHE A 9 13.64 -14.90 -4.03
N LYS A 10 14.29 -14.21 -4.97
CA LYS A 10 14.37 -14.63 -6.38
C LYS A 10 15.37 -15.74 -6.61
N LYS A 11 16.34 -15.93 -5.72
CA LYS A 11 17.37 -16.95 -5.79
C LYS A 11 17.06 -18.05 -4.79
N VAL A 12 16.27 -19.02 -5.24
CA VAL A 12 15.75 -20.13 -4.41
C VAL A 12 16.86 -20.85 -3.66
N GLU A 13 18.03 -21.00 -4.26
CA GLU A 13 19.20 -21.71 -3.70
C GLU A 13 19.69 -21.05 -2.40
N THR A 14 19.45 -19.76 -2.22
CA THR A 14 19.93 -19.01 -1.03
C THR A 14 19.14 -19.29 0.23
N TRP A 15 17.94 -19.86 0.14
CA TRP A 15 17.07 -20.11 1.30
C TRP A 15 16.43 -21.51 1.31
N LYS A 16 16.36 -22.20 0.19
CA LYS A 16 15.74 -23.52 0.05
C LYS A 16 16.33 -24.54 1.02
N GLU A 17 17.65 -24.64 1.11
CA GLU A 17 18.33 -25.63 1.96
C GLU A 17 18.04 -25.38 3.45
N ALA A 18 17.98 -24.11 3.86
CA ALA A 18 17.67 -23.74 5.23
C ALA A 18 16.24 -24.15 5.66
N LEU A 19 15.33 -24.35 4.71
CA LEU A 19 13.94 -24.74 4.95
C LEU A 19 13.69 -26.23 4.73
N HIS A 20 14.62 -26.96 4.12
CA HIS A 20 14.42 -28.35 3.70
C HIS A 20 14.11 -29.30 4.87
N SER A 21 14.69 -29.06 6.04
CA SER A 21 14.47 -29.86 7.26
C SER A 21 13.35 -29.31 8.15
N CYS A 22 12.72 -28.21 7.77
CA CYS A 22 11.68 -27.58 8.57
C CYS A 22 10.30 -28.14 8.19
N ASN A 23 9.46 -28.41 9.20
CA ASN A 23 8.03 -28.65 9.02
C ASN A 23 7.27 -27.50 9.68
N PHE A 24 6.46 -26.80 8.90
CA PHE A 24 5.69 -25.67 9.37
C PHE A 24 4.20 -26.02 9.49
N ASP A 25 3.55 -25.55 10.53
CA ASP A 25 2.09 -25.58 10.55
C ASP A 25 1.52 -24.61 9.52
N VAL A 26 2.11 -23.41 9.44
CA VAL A 26 1.68 -22.35 8.52
C VAL A 26 2.88 -21.68 7.88
N VAL A 27 2.80 -21.46 6.57
CA VAL A 27 3.69 -20.55 5.81
C VAL A 27 2.88 -19.37 5.31
N VAL A 28 3.36 -18.15 5.52
CA VAL A 28 2.73 -16.92 5.00
C VAL A 28 3.64 -16.26 3.98
N ASP A 29 3.19 -16.21 2.73
CA ASP A 29 3.90 -15.61 1.61
C ASP A 29 3.45 -14.16 1.36
N PHE A 30 4.27 -13.21 1.81
CA PHE A 30 4.12 -11.78 1.54
C PHE A 30 4.87 -11.31 0.29
N LEU A 31 5.71 -12.16 -0.31
CA LEU A 31 6.71 -11.74 -1.29
C LEU A 31 6.32 -12.02 -2.73
N SER A 32 5.54 -13.07 -2.98
CA SER A 32 5.09 -13.42 -4.35
C SER A 32 4.17 -12.34 -4.92
N ARG A 33 4.49 -11.86 -6.12
CA ARG A 33 3.78 -10.75 -6.77
C ARG A 33 3.10 -11.14 -8.08
N ASN A 34 3.59 -12.17 -8.75
CA ASN A 34 3.14 -12.62 -10.06
C ASN A 34 3.08 -14.15 -10.10
N PRO A 35 2.45 -14.77 -11.11
CA PRO A 35 2.33 -16.22 -11.23
C PRO A 35 3.67 -16.97 -11.22
N ALA A 36 4.72 -16.38 -11.82
CA ALA A 36 6.05 -17.00 -11.87
C ALA A 36 6.68 -17.10 -10.46
N ASP A 37 6.40 -16.15 -9.57
CA ASP A 37 6.82 -16.23 -8.17
C ASP A 37 6.14 -17.41 -7.47
N ILE A 38 4.83 -17.57 -7.63
CA ILE A 38 4.06 -18.70 -7.06
C ILE A 38 4.58 -20.03 -7.60
N SER A 39 4.76 -20.14 -8.92
CA SER A 39 5.28 -21.35 -9.57
C SER A 39 6.69 -21.72 -9.10
N ARG A 40 7.49 -20.74 -8.65
CA ARG A 40 8.83 -20.94 -8.11
C ARG A 40 8.83 -21.34 -6.64
N VAL A 41 8.00 -20.69 -5.81
CA VAL A 41 8.06 -20.79 -4.35
C VAL A 41 7.18 -21.92 -3.80
N PHE A 42 5.92 -21.98 -4.23
CA PHE A 42 4.95 -22.93 -3.70
C PHE A 42 5.39 -24.39 -3.81
N PRO A 43 5.95 -24.89 -4.96
CA PRO A 43 6.39 -26.28 -5.08
C PRO A 43 7.47 -26.70 -4.06
N ILE A 44 8.26 -25.74 -3.58
CA ILE A 44 9.31 -26.00 -2.58
C ILE A 44 8.71 -26.15 -1.19
N LEU A 45 7.70 -25.36 -0.86
CA LEU A 45 7.14 -25.25 0.49
C LEU A 45 5.95 -26.18 0.73
N LYS A 46 5.24 -26.62 -0.32
CA LYS A 46 4.00 -27.40 -0.21
C LYS A 46 4.14 -28.73 0.55
N ASN A 47 5.34 -29.34 0.54
CA ASN A 47 5.59 -30.59 1.26
C ASN A 47 6.07 -30.36 2.70
N ASN A 48 6.38 -29.11 3.06
CA ASN A 48 6.95 -28.73 4.34
C ASN A 48 5.99 -27.88 5.18
N CYS A 49 4.74 -27.70 4.76
CA CYS A 49 3.74 -26.97 5.54
C CYS A 49 2.37 -27.65 5.44
N LYS A 50 1.53 -27.44 6.47
CA LYS A 50 0.13 -27.89 6.47
C LYS A 50 -0.76 -26.84 5.77
N GLN A 51 -0.47 -25.55 5.95
CA GLN A 51 -1.21 -24.43 5.37
C GLN A 51 -0.25 -23.46 4.70
N TYR A 52 -0.54 -23.11 3.44
CA TYR A 52 0.15 -22.05 2.70
C TYR A 52 -0.78 -20.86 2.53
N ILE A 53 -0.45 -19.74 3.18
CA ILE A 53 -1.21 -18.51 3.10
C ILE A 53 -0.54 -17.58 2.10
N PHE A 54 -1.25 -17.21 1.04
CA PHE A 54 -0.79 -16.23 0.06
C PHE A 54 -1.41 -14.86 0.33
N ILE A 55 -0.57 -13.86 0.52
CA ILE A 55 -1.03 -12.47 0.65
C ILE A 55 -1.18 -11.87 -0.75
N SER A 56 -2.42 -11.85 -1.22
CA SER A 56 -2.85 -11.22 -2.46
C SER A 56 -3.14 -9.72 -2.27
N SER A 57 -4.19 -9.21 -2.85
CA SER A 57 -4.65 -7.81 -2.69
C SER A 57 -6.13 -7.68 -3.02
N ALA A 58 -6.88 -6.90 -2.26
CA ALA A 58 -8.28 -6.56 -2.58
C ALA A 58 -8.42 -5.65 -3.80
N CYS A 59 -7.31 -5.14 -4.35
CA CYS A 59 -7.33 -4.45 -5.65
C CYS A 59 -7.71 -5.35 -6.82
N VAL A 60 -7.69 -6.69 -6.65
CA VAL A 60 -8.08 -7.66 -7.69
C VAL A 60 -9.57 -7.59 -8.06
N TYR A 61 -10.43 -7.10 -7.17
CA TYR A 61 -11.86 -7.01 -7.41
C TYR A 61 -12.20 -5.90 -8.42
N ARG A 62 -13.17 -6.17 -9.30
CA ARG A 62 -13.78 -5.15 -10.14
C ARG A 62 -14.44 -4.06 -9.27
N ARG A 63 -14.50 -2.84 -9.75
CA ARG A 63 -14.95 -1.66 -9.02
C ARG A 63 -16.11 -0.94 -9.73
N ASN A 64 -17.11 -1.67 -10.19
CA ASN A 64 -18.33 -1.06 -10.71
C ASN A 64 -19.31 -0.75 -9.58
N GLU A 65 -20.23 0.19 -9.78
CA GLU A 65 -21.21 0.61 -8.76
C GLU A 65 -22.04 -0.57 -8.23
N GLU A 66 -22.41 -1.50 -9.10
CA GLU A 66 -23.19 -2.69 -8.74
C GLU A 66 -22.42 -3.73 -7.92
N ASP A 67 -21.08 -3.60 -7.82
CA ASP A 67 -20.25 -4.57 -7.10
C ASP A 67 -20.16 -4.28 -5.58
N PHE A 68 -20.65 -3.12 -5.11
CA PHE A 68 -20.50 -2.71 -3.72
C PHE A 68 -21.69 -3.12 -2.81
N PRO A 69 -21.44 -3.47 -1.54
CA PRO A 69 -20.13 -3.71 -0.95
C PRO A 69 -19.47 -4.98 -1.53
N ILE A 70 -18.16 -4.91 -1.76
CA ILE A 70 -17.39 -6.01 -2.36
C ILE A 70 -17.39 -7.21 -1.41
N LYS A 71 -17.61 -8.40 -1.98
CA LYS A 71 -17.51 -9.70 -1.32
C LYS A 71 -16.42 -10.55 -1.98
N GLU A 72 -16.06 -11.67 -1.35
CA GLU A 72 -15.02 -12.56 -1.89
C GLU A 72 -15.41 -13.18 -3.24
N ASP A 73 -16.69 -13.35 -3.52
CA ASP A 73 -17.24 -13.83 -4.79
C ASP A 73 -17.44 -12.73 -5.84
N SER A 74 -17.27 -11.44 -5.49
CA SER A 74 -17.38 -10.32 -6.43
C SER A 74 -16.46 -10.51 -7.63
N PRO A 75 -16.85 -9.99 -8.84
CA PRO A 75 -16.11 -10.19 -10.08
C PRO A 75 -14.63 -9.80 -10.01
N LYS A 76 -13.78 -10.60 -10.67
CA LYS A 76 -12.32 -10.44 -10.81
C LYS A 76 -11.88 -10.82 -12.23
N PRO A 77 -10.80 -10.27 -12.80
CA PRO A 77 -9.94 -9.23 -12.24
C PRO A 77 -10.44 -7.81 -12.48
N ASN A 78 -9.91 -6.85 -11.70
CA ASN A 78 -9.89 -5.46 -12.07
C ASN A 78 -8.78 -5.23 -13.11
N ILE A 79 -9.17 -4.99 -14.36
CA ILE A 79 -8.26 -4.89 -15.52
C ILE A 79 -7.58 -3.51 -15.64
N ASN A 80 -7.95 -2.54 -14.83
CA ASN A 80 -7.49 -1.16 -14.96
C ASN A 80 -6.08 -0.92 -14.42
N TRP A 81 -5.47 -1.94 -13.80
CA TRP A 81 -4.12 -1.90 -13.26
C TRP A 81 -3.43 -3.26 -13.42
N ASP A 82 -2.26 -3.29 -14.09
CA ASP A 82 -1.51 -4.54 -14.36
C ASP A 82 -1.22 -5.33 -13.09
N TYR A 83 -0.89 -4.63 -11.98
CA TYR A 83 -0.70 -5.26 -10.67
C TYR A 83 -1.90 -6.10 -10.22
N ASN A 84 -3.12 -5.61 -10.45
CA ASN A 84 -4.35 -6.32 -10.08
C ASN A 84 -4.49 -7.63 -10.86
N VAL A 85 -4.21 -7.56 -12.17
CA VAL A 85 -4.25 -8.72 -13.07
C VAL A 85 -3.19 -9.75 -12.69
N GLU A 86 -1.96 -9.30 -12.39
CA GLU A 86 -0.87 -10.20 -11.96
C GLU A 86 -1.19 -10.88 -10.62
N LYS A 87 -1.71 -10.13 -9.63
CA LYS A 87 -2.12 -10.71 -8.35
C LYS A 87 -3.25 -11.75 -8.52
N TYR A 88 -4.28 -11.43 -9.31
CA TYR A 88 -5.35 -12.39 -9.58
C TYR A 88 -4.85 -13.65 -10.35
N ASN A 89 -3.95 -13.49 -11.30
CA ASN A 89 -3.34 -14.63 -11.99
C ASN A 89 -2.47 -15.46 -11.04
N SER A 90 -1.83 -14.83 -10.03
CA SER A 90 -1.10 -15.54 -8.97
C SER A 90 -2.02 -16.39 -8.11
N GLU A 91 -3.22 -15.87 -7.77
CA GLU A 91 -4.25 -16.65 -7.06
C GLU A 91 -4.65 -17.89 -7.87
N LYS A 92 -4.93 -17.73 -9.18
CA LYS A 92 -5.27 -18.86 -10.07
C LYS A 92 -4.14 -19.89 -10.18
N GLU A 93 -2.89 -19.42 -10.27
CA GLU A 93 -1.75 -20.33 -10.34
C GLU A 93 -1.58 -21.12 -9.03
N LEU A 94 -1.76 -20.47 -7.86
CA LEU A 94 -1.75 -21.16 -6.57
C LEU A 94 -2.84 -22.23 -6.50
N VAL A 95 -4.09 -21.89 -6.84
CA VAL A 95 -5.22 -22.84 -6.84
C VAL A 95 -4.92 -24.03 -7.75
N LYS A 96 -4.39 -23.80 -8.95
CA LYS A 96 -3.99 -24.87 -9.87
C LYS A 96 -2.90 -25.78 -9.30
N LEU A 97 -1.85 -25.21 -8.73
CA LEU A 97 -0.73 -25.98 -8.16
C LEU A 97 -1.09 -26.73 -6.87
N SER A 98 -2.14 -26.27 -6.16
CA SER A 98 -2.58 -26.89 -4.92
C SER A 98 -3.52 -28.09 -5.11
N GLN A 99 -4.03 -28.35 -6.31
CA GLN A 99 -5.02 -29.42 -6.58
C GLN A 99 -4.58 -30.81 -6.07
N ASN A 100 -3.27 -31.12 -6.10
CA ASN A 100 -2.71 -32.37 -5.62
C ASN A 100 -1.59 -32.14 -4.60
N ALA A 101 -1.62 -31.01 -3.89
CA ALA A 101 -0.63 -30.71 -2.86
C ALA A 101 -1.03 -31.33 -1.51
N PRO A 102 -0.07 -31.73 -0.67
CA PRO A 102 -0.35 -32.24 0.67
C PRO A 102 -0.76 -31.15 1.65
N CYS A 103 -0.55 -29.88 1.31
CA CYS A 103 -1.00 -28.72 2.10
C CYS A 103 -2.22 -28.06 1.48
N TYR A 104 -3.04 -27.41 2.29
CA TYR A 104 -4.11 -26.56 1.82
C TYR A 104 -3.64 -25.10 1.68
N TYR A 105 -4.31 -24.34 0.82
CA TYR A 105 -4.02 -22.93 0.65
C TYR A 105 -5.06 -22.05 1.37
N THR A 106 -4.67 -20.81 1.63
CA THR A 106 -5.56 -19.72 2.00
C THR A 106 -5.11 -18.46 1.28
N ILE A 107 -6.02 -17.74 0.62
CA ILE A 107 -5.73 -16.48 -0.04
C ILE A 107 -6.25 -15.34 0.83
N ILE A 108 -5.39 -14.38 1.15
CA ILE A 108 -5.77 -13.20 1.92
C ILE A 108 -5.57 -11.94 1.08
N ARG A 109 -6.61 -11.12 0.99
CA ARG A 109 -6.64 -9.88 0.23
C ARG A 109 -6.72 -8.66 1.15
N PRO A 110 -5.59 -8.07 1.56
CA PRO A 110 -5.58 -6.77 2.25
C PRO A 110 -5.97 -5.63 1.29
N TYR A 111 -6.48 -4.53 1.88
CA TYR A 111 -6.65 -3.25 1.19
C TYR A 111 -6.08 -2.13 2.06
N ILE A 112 -5.29 -1.24 1.48
CA ILE A 112 -4.55 -0.15 2.12
C ILE A 112 -4.29 -0.38 3.62
N THR A 113 -3.38 -1.30 3.92
CA THR A 113 -2.89 -1.47 5.30
C THR A 113 -1.90 -0.38 5.63
N TYR A 114 -1.95 0.12 6.86
CA TYR A 114 -1.03 1.15 7.37
C TYR A 114 -0.66 0.86 8.82
N ASP A 115 0.43 1.46 9.24
CA ASP A 115 1.02 1.36 10.58
C ASP A 115 1.43 2.74 11.10
N ASP A 116 2.23 2.77 12.15
CA ASP A 116 2.75 4.00 12.74
C ASP A 116 3.68 4.78 11.79
N GLU A 117 4.29 4.12 10.81
CA GLU A 117 5.24 4.73 9.88
C GLU A 117 4.56 5.19 8.57
N ARG A 118 3.53 4.47 8.14
CA ARG A 118 2.88 4.68 6.85
C ARG A 118 1.72 5.64 6.94
N ILE A 119 1.86 6.84 6.37
CA ILE A 119 0.70 7.71 6.11
C ILE A 119 -0.18 7.04 5.05
N PRO A 120 -1.46 6.71 5.33
CA PRO A 120 -2.31 5.97 4.41
C PRO A 120 -2.91 6.83 3.29
N PHE A 121 -2.18 7.84 2.83
CA PHE A 121 -2.57 8.63 1.67
C PHE A 121 -2.30 7.85 0.37
N GLY A 122 -3.28 7.79 -0.52
CA GLY A 122 -3.24 6.92 -1.68
C GLY A 122 -2.09 7.18 -2.66
N ILE A 123 -1.58 8.43 -2.74
CA ILE A 123 -0.43 8.84 -3.56
C ILE A 123 0.62 9.46 -2.65
N ALA A 124 1.11 8.70 -1.68
CA ALA A 124 2.23 9.11 -0.82
C ALA A 124 3.58 8.75 -1.47
N PRO A 125 4.69 9.41 -1.10
CA PRO A 125 6.02 9.00 -1.53
C PRO A 125 6.35 7.62 -0.94
N SER A 126 7.55 7.05 -1.22
CA SER A 126 7.94 5.79 -0.58
C SER A 126 8.09 5.94 0.94
N TYR A 127 7.91 4.85 1.71
CA TYR A 127 7.83 4.82 3.18
C TYR A 127 8.87 5.71 3.88
N LYS A 128 10.14 5.57 3.54
CA LYS A 128 11.20 6.35 4.17
C LYS A 128 11.08 7.87 4.00
N TYR A 129 10.15 8.33 3.17
CA TYR A 129 9.91 9.73 2.86
C TYR A 129 8.52 10.23 3.26
N HIS A 130 7.71 9.44 3.94
CA HIS A 130 6.36 9.85 4.33
C HIS A 130 6.34 11.13 5.16
N ARG A 131 7.37 11.37 5.97
CA ARG A 131 7.56 12.63 6.71
C ARG A 131 7.45 13.87 5.84
N THR A 132 7.77 13.78 4.54
CA THR A 132 7.64 14.88 3.58
C THR A 132 6.23 15.49 3.59
N ILE A 133 5.18 14.68 3.72
CA ILE A 133 3.79 15.16 3.77
C ILE A 133 3.58 16.04 4.99
N ILE A 134 4.02 15.58 6.16
CA ILE A 134 3.88 16.32 7.42
C ILE A 134 4.67 17.64 7.36
N GLU A 135 5.90 17.59 6.88
CA GLU A 135 6.76 18.78 6.80
C GLU A 135 6.24 19.80 5.79
N ARG A 136 5.67 19.36 4.66
CA ARG A 136 4.96 20.27 3.75
C ARG A 136 3.85 21.01 4.46
N LEU A 137 2.99 20.29 5.19
CA LEU A 137 1.85 20.86 5.92
C LEU A 137 2.31 21.81 7.04
N LYS A 138 3.34 21.44 7.82
CA LYS A 138 3.94 22.27 8.88
C LYS A 138 4.48 23.60 8.33
N ASN A 139 4.99 23.60 7.12
CA ASN A 139 5.49 24.81 6.44
C ASN A 139 4.39 25.55 5.66
N GLY A 140 3.13 25.19 5.86
CA GLY A 140 1.97 25.82 5.21
C GLY A 140 1.91 25.58 3.71
N LYS A 141 2.65 24.61 3.17
CA LYS A 141 2.56 24.21 1.75
C LYS A 141 1.28 23.40 1.53
N PRO A 142 0.58 23.60 0.41
CA PRO A 142 -0.66 22.88 0.14
C PRO A 142 -0.42 21.41 -0.23
N MET A 143 -1.45 20.61 -0.03
CA MET A 143 -1.55 19.27 -0.58
C MET A 143 -2.71 19.18 -1.58
N PHE A 144 -2.99 18.00 -2.05
CA PHE A 144 -4.03 17.76 -3.04
C PHE A 144 -4.82 16.49 -2.74
N VAL A 145 -5.99 16.43 -3.35
CA VAL A 145 -6.81 15.22 -3.47
C VAL A 145 -7.31 15.12 -4.92
N TRP A 146 -7.57 13.93 -5.41
CA TRP A 146 -8.04 13.73 -6.78
C TRP A 146 -9.56 13.93 -6.89
N ASN A 147 -9.97 14.50 -8.01
CA ASN A 147 -11.37 14.80 -8.32
C ASN A 147 -12.02 15.55 -7.15
N GLU A 148 -13.25 15.18 -6.80
CA GLU A 148 -13.98 15.76 -5.66
C GLU A 148 -13.55 15.18 -4.29
N GLY A 149 -12.63 14.23 -4.24
CA GLY A 149 -12.17 13.60 -3.00
C GLY A 149 -13.22 12.75 -2.28
N ASN A 150 -14.36 12.47 -2.90
CA ASN A 150 -15.52 11.78 -2.32
C ASN A 150 -15.49 10.26 -2.49
N ASN A 151 -14.51 9.72 -3.21
CA ASN A 151 -14.37 8.26 -3.33
C ASN A 151 -14.20 7.62 -1.96
N ILE A 152 -15.00 6.58 -1.72
CA ILE A 152 -14.91 5.79 -0.48
C ILE A 152 -13.62 4.97 -0.49
N THR A 153 -12.93 4.98 0.63
CA THR A 153 -11.75 4.15 0.86
C THR A 153 -11.85 3.43 2.20
N THR A 154 -11.19 2.28 2.30
CA THR A 154 -11.08 1.52 3.54
C THR A 154 -9.60 1.46 3.94
N LEU A 155 -9.28 1.98 5.12
CA LEU A 155 -7.93 2.08 5.64
C LEU A 155 -7.81 1.15 6.85
N THR A 156 -6.97 0.10 6.73
CA THR A 156 -6.87 -0.96 7.73
C THR A 156 -5.56 -0.84 8.50
N TYR A 157 -5.66 -0.68 9.81
CA TYR A 157 -4.47 -0.64 10.65
C TYR A 157 -3.83 -2.03 10.75
N VAL A 158 -2.50 -2.09 10.69
CA VAL A 158 -1.76 -3.35 10.54
C VAL A 158 -2.01 -4.35 11.66
N SER A 159 -2.21 -3.90 12.92
CA SER A 159 -2.49 -4.82 14.02
C SER A 159 -3.83 -5.53 13.87
N ASP A 160 -4.87 -4.83 13.39
CA ASP A 160 -6.18 -5.44 13.15
C ASP A 160 -6.12 -6.41 11.96
N PHE A 161 -5.40 -6.05 10.89
CA PHE A 161 -5.11 -6.96 9.80
C PHE A 161 -4.39 -8.22 10.29
N ALA A 162 -3.33 -8.06 11.12
CA ALA A 162 -2.57 -9.17 11.67
C ALA A 162 -3.42 -10.11 12.55
N LYS A 163 -4.33 -9.57 13.38
CA LYS A 163 -5.30 -10.37 14.15
C LYS A 163 -6.14 -11.27 13.24
N GLY A 164 -6.65 -10.71 12.14
CA GLY A 164 -7.42 -11.47 11.14
C GLY A 164 -6.58 -12.57 10.49
N VAL A 165 -5.35 -12.27 10.07
CA VAL A 165 -4.43 -13.25 9.47
C VAL A 165 -4.11 -14.39 10.44
N VAL A 166 -3.73 -14.07 11.69
CA VAL A 166 -3.41 -15.06 12.71
C VAL A 166 -4.63 -15.92 13.07
N GLY A 167 -5.83 -15.32 13.09
CA GLY A 167 -7.09 -16.06 13.34
C GLY A 167 -7.43 -17.10 12.26
N LEU A 168 -6.79 -17.01 11.08
CA LEU A 168 -6.92 -17.99 10.00
C LEU A 168 -5.85 -19.10 10.06
N PHE A 169 -4.87 -19.02 10.96
CA PHE A 169 -3.85 -20.05 11.11
C PHE A 169 -4.46 -21.36 11.61
N SER A 170 -4.25 -22.42 10.86
CA SER A 170 -4.78 -23.77 11.16
C SER A 170 -6.30 -23.78 11.40
N ASN A 171 -7.02 -22.84 10.83
CA ASN A 171 -8.46 -22.70 10.95
C ASN A 171 -9.16 -23.51 9.86
N ASN A 172 -10.05 -24.42 10.23
CA ASN A 172 -10.79 -25.26 9.27
C ASN A 172 -11.61 -24.43 8.27
N ALA A 173 -12.12 -23.25 8.67
CA ALA A 173 -12.86 -22.36 7.79
C ALA A 173 -11.96 -21.69 6.72
N ALA A 174 -10.62 -21.80 6.84
CA ALA A 174 -9.66 -21.23 5.92
C ALA A 174 -9.12 -22.23 4.89
N ILE A 175 -9.53 -23.51 4.97
CA ILE A 175 -9.05 -24.56 4.08
C ILE A 175 -9.52 -24.31 2.63
N ASN A 176 -8.57 -24.03 1.73
CA ASN A 176 -8.79 -23.75 0.30
C ASN A 176 -9.78 -22.60 0.04
N GLU A 177 -9.76 -21.61 0.91
CA GLU A 177 -10.65 -20.46 0.89
C GLU A 177 -9.89 -19.14 0.67
N ASP A 178 -10.63 -18.13 0.31
CA ASP A 178 -10.14 -16.77 0.16
C ASP A 178 -10.88 -15.78 1.08
N PHE A 179 -10.18 -14.79 1.57
CA PHE A 179 -10.74 -13.75 2.45
C PHE A 179 -10.17 -12.38 2.05
N HIS A 180 -10.97 -11.34 2.09
CA HIS A 180 -10.43 -10.02 2.33
C HIS A 180 -10.46 -9.71 3.83
N ILE A 181 -9.44 -8.98 4.30
CA ILE A 181 -9.36 -8.51 5.68
C ILE A 181 -9.17 -7.00 5.60
N THR A 182 -10.24 -6.27 5.84
CA THR A 182 -10.31 -4.81 5.69
C THR A 182 -11.03 -4.22 6.89
N SER A 183 -10.75 -2.95 7.23
CA SER A 183 -11.44 -2.26 8.31
C SER A 183 -12.95 -2.20 8.08
N ASP A 184 -13.73 -2.17 9.17
CA ASP A 184 -15.16 -1.86 9.10
C ASP A 184 -15.44 -0.36 8.89
N TYR A 185 -14.43 0.48 9.14
CA TYR A 185 -14.54 1.92 8.98
C TYR A 185 -14.28 2.32 7.54
N GLN A 186 -15.13 3.19 7.02
CA GLN A 186 -15.04 3.73 5.68
C GLN A 186 -14.89 5.24 5.75
N TYR A 187 -14.08 5.79 4.87
CA TYR A 187 -13.77 7.21 4.78
C TYR A 187 -13.78 7.65 3.32
N THR A 188 -14.05 8.92 3.10
CA THR A 188 -13.67 9.57 1.85
C THR A 188 -12.23 10.08 1.94
N TRP A 189 -11.63 10.44 0.82
CA TRP A 189 -10.31 11.08 0.86
C TRP A 189 -10.36 12.49 1.46
N ASN A 190 -11.53 13.14 1.41
CA ASN A 190 -11.78 14.39 2.14
C ASN A 190 -11.81 14.17 3.65
N ASP A 191 -12.43 13.07 4.13
CA ASP A 191 -12.40 12.71 5.55
C ASP A 191 -10.97 12.44 6.01
N PHE A 192 -10.18 11.71 5.20
CA PHE A 192 -8.76 11.48 5.51
C PHE A 192 -8.02 12.81 5.76
N TRP A 193 -8.13 13.77 4.83
CA TRP A 193 -7.43 15.04 4.98
C TRP A 193 -7.95 15.86 6.15
N SER A 194 -9.26 15.88 6.37
CA SER A 194 -9.89 16.59 7.50
C SER A 194 -9.38 16.06 8.83
N ILE A 195 -9.41 14.74 9.01
CA ILE A 195 -8.94 14.08 10.23
C ILE A 195 -7.43 14.27 10.40
N PHE A 196 -6.65 14.10 9.33
CA PHE A 196 -5.19 14.22 9.39
C PHE A 196 -4.72 15.64 9.78
N LEU A 197 -5.33 16.67 9.19
CA LEU A 197 -5.03 18.05 9.54
C LEU A 197 -5.47 18.41 10.97
N ALA A 198 -6.65 17.95 11.39
CA ALA A 198 -7.14 18.17 12.75
C ALA A 198 -6.21 17.54 13.80
N LYS A 199 -5.77 16.28 13.58
CA LYS A 199 -4.87 15.57 14.47
C LYS A 199 -3.47 16.21 14.53
N LEU A 200 -2.98 16.74 13.43
CA LEU A 200 -1.72 17.50 13.39
C LEU A 200 -1.85 18.91 13.99
N ASN A 201 -3.06 19.35 14.29
CA ASN A 201 -3.38 20.75 14.66
C ASN A 201 -2.83 21.76 13.65
N LEU A 202 -3.00 21.45 12.35
CA LEU A 202 -2.52 22.29 11.26
C LEU A 202 -3.68 22.79 10.39
N LYS A 203 -3.48 23.99 9.84
CA LYS A 203 -4.35 24.54 8.79
C LYS A 203 -3.57 24.58 7.49
N SER A 204 -3.99 23.82 6.51
CA SER A 204 -3.43 23.82 5.16
C SER A 204 -4.54 23.66 4.13
N THR A 205 -4.30 24.17 2.93
CA THR A 205 -5.23 24.03 1.81
C THR A 205 -5.01 22.67 1.13
N ILE A 206 -6.09 21.94 0.95
CA ILE A 206 -6.12 20.71 0.13
C ILE A 206 -6.83 21.09 -1.17
N TYR A 207 -6.09 21.08 -2.28
CA TYR A 207 -6.67 21.39 -3.59
C TYR A 207 -7.26 20.13 -4.24
N HIS A 208 -8.46 20.27 -4.79
CA HIS A 208 -9.06 19.27 -5.64
C HIS A 208 -8.46 19.37 -7.05
N VAL A 209 -7.87 18.30 -7.54
CA VAL A 209 -7.19 18.25 -8.84
C VAL A 209 -7.75 17.08 -9.63
N ASP A 210 -8.11 17.31 -10.90
CA ASP A 210 -8.58 16.21 -11.78
C ASP A 210 -7.53 15.10 -11.82
N ALA A 211 -7.98 13.85 -11.66
CA ALA A 211 -7.10 12.68 -11.65
C ALA A 211 -6.25 12.58 -12.93
N LYS A 212 -6.80 12.97 -14.09
CA LYS A 212 -6.06 13.00 -15.36
C LYS A 212 -4.95 14.05 -15.33
N ASP A 213 -5.18 15.18 -14.65
CA ASP A 213 -4.17 16.23 -14.52
C ASP A 213 -3.06 15.79 -13.56
N ILE A 214 -3.39 15.15 -12.44
CA ILE A 214 -2.38 14.56 -11.54
C ILE A 214 -1.46 13.62 -12.33
N THR A 215 -2.01 12.76 -13.17
CA THR A 215 -1.21 11.77 -13.94
C THR A 215 -0.28 12.41 -14.99
N LYS A 216 -0.47 13.66 -15.37
CA LYS A 216 0.47 14.40 -16.21
C LYS A 216 1.76 14.75 -15.45
N TYR A 217 1.64 15.02 -14.15
CA TYR A 217 2.77 15.35 -13.27
C TYR A 217 3.38 14.11 -12.61
N MET A 218 2.56 13.10 -12.30
CA MET A 218 2.92 11.83 -11.67
C MET A 218 2.52 10.63 -12.54
N PRO A 219 3.16 10.45 -13.72
CA PRO A 219 2.72 9.41 -14.66
C PRO A 219 2.92 7.98 -14.15
N SER A 220 3.81 7.75 -13.17
CA SER A 220 3.97 6.45 -12.49
C SER A 220 2.74 6.05 -11.69
N GLU A 221 1.97 7.03 -11.21
CA GLU A 221 0.79 6.79 -10.36
C GLU A 221 -0.51 6.62 -11.18
N LYS A 222 -0.42 6.65 -12.53
CA LYS A 222 -1.59 6.61 -13.39
C LYS A 222 -2.45 5.36 -13.18
N GLN A 223 -1.85 4.18 -13.22
CA GLN A 223 -2.58 2.93 -13.08
C GLN A 223 -3.14 2.78 -11.66
N LEU A 224 -2.35 3.13 -10.64
CA LEU A 224 -2.79 3.13 -9.24
C LEU A 224 -4.00 4.04 -9.03
N LEU A 225 -3.92 5.28 -9.52
CA LEU A 225 -4.99 6.27 -9.33
C LEU A 225 -6.25 5.90 -10.13
N MET A 226 -6.09 5.57 -11.41
CA MET A 226 -7.23 5.29 -12.31
C MET A 226 -7.82 3.89 -12.11
N GLY A 227 -7.00 2.94 -11.62
CA GLY A 227 -7.40 1.53 -11.46
C GLY A 227 -7.78 1.14 -10.03
N ASP A 228 -7.56 2.02 -9.04
CA ASP A 228 -7.86 1.69 -7.65
C ASP A 228 -8.21 2.92 -6.80
N ARG A 229 -7.26 3.85 -6.56
CA ARG A 229 -7.44 4.94 -5.59
C ARG A 229 -8.50 5.97 -5.97
N GLY A 230 -8.78 6.14 -7.25
CA GLY A 230 -9.86 7.00 -7.77
C GLY A 230 -11.22 6.33 -7.84
N LEU A 231 -11.34 5.08 -7.41
CA LEU A 231 -12.56 4.28 -7.38
C LEU A 231 -12.97 4.00 -5.94
N ASP A 232 -14.24 3.71 -5.71
CA ASP A 232 -14.74 3.32 -4.40
C ASP A 232 -14.15 1.98 -3.92
N ALA A 233 -14.01 1.83 -2.62
CA ALA A 233 -13.48 0.63 -1.96
C ALA A 233 -14.20 0.36 -0.64
N SER A 234 -15.37 -0.27 -0.74
CA SER A 234 -16.21 -0.72 0.38
C SER A 234 -16.31 -2.24 0.35
N PHE A 235 -16.14 -2.89 1.50
CA PHE A 235 -16.05 -4.35 1.63
C PHE A 235 -17.03 -4.91 2.66
N ASP A 236 -17.56 -6.12 2.42
CA ASP A 236 -18.40 -6.87 3.34
C ASP A 236 -17.56 -7.90 4.11
N ASN A 237 -17.20 -7.61 5.35
CA ASN A 237 -16.36 -8.44 6.21
C ASN A 237 -17.07 -9.64 6.85
N LYS A 238 -18.30 -10.01 6.42
CA LYS A 238 -19.04 -11.12 7.05
C LYS A 238 -18.32 -12.45 6.98
N LYS A 239 -17.63 -12.76 5.88
CA LYS A 239 -16.92 -14.02 5.71
C LYS A 239 -15.76 -14.15 6.71
N ILE A 240 -14.90 -13.16 6.80
CA ILE A 240 -13.79 -13.20 7.77
C ILE A 240 -14.28 -13.19 9.22
N LYS A 241 -15.30 -12.42 9.56
CA LYS A 241 -15.88 -12.40 10.91
C LYS A 241 -16.55 -13.73 11.29
N LYS A 242 -17.13 -14.45 10.33
CA LYS A 242 -17.63 -15.80 10.54
C LYS A 242 -16.50 -16.80 10.80
N ALA A 243 -15.39 -16.69 10.06
CA ALA A 243 -14.24 -17.57 10.20
C ALA A 243 -13.43 -17.27 11.47
N VAL A 244 -13.37 -16.00 11.89
CA VAL A 244 -12.65 -15.50 13.06
C VAL A 244 -13.61 -14.64 13.92
N PRO A 245 -14.49 -15.27 14.73
CA PRO A 245 -15.51 -14.52 15.49
C PRO A 245 -14.95 -13.53 16.51
N SER A 246 -13.72 -13.72 16.95
CA SER A 246 -13.01 -12.80 17.86
C SER A 246 -12.42 -11.59 17.17
N LEU A 247 -12.45 -11.51 15.84
CA LEU A 247 -11.89 -10.38 15.09
C LEU A 247 -12.74 -9.14 15.30
N THR A 248 -12.11 -8.13 15.88
CA THR A 248 -12.62 -6.76 15.98
C THR A 248 -11.65 -5.80 15.34
N PHE A 249 -12.14 -4.78 14.64
CA PHE A 249 -11.33 -3.69 14.12
C PHE A 249 -11.32 -2.56 15.15
N GLU A 250 -10.25 -2.48 15.94
CA GLU A 250 -10.14 -1.57 17.07
C GLU A 250 -9.59 -0.18 16.67
N PHE A 251 -8.98 -0.09 15.49
CA PHE A 251 -8.39 1.13 15.00
C PHE A 251 -9.25 1.78 13.93
N ASN A 252 -9.92 2.86 14.33
CA ASN A 252 -10.40 3.84 13.36
C ASN A 252 -9.24 4.72 12.86
N LEU A 253 -9.50 5.60 11.89
CA LEU A 253 -8.46 6.43 11.28
C LEU A 253 -7.83 7.39 12.29
N GLU A 254 -8.65 7.97 13.18
CA GLU A 254 -8.21 8.91 14.21
C GLU A 254 -7.18 8.29 15.15
N LYS A 255 -7.46 7.08 15.66
CA LYS A 255 -6.56 6.35 16.56
C LYS A 255 -5.26 5.92 15.85
N GLY A 256 -5.36 5.48 14.59
CA GLY A 256 -4.20 5.14 13.80
C GLY A 256 -3.30 6.35 13.51
N ILE A 257 -3.89 7.52 13.23
CA ILE A 257 -3.15 8.77 13.02
C ILE A 257 -2.50 9.25 14.32
N ASP A 258 -3.13 9.08 15.49
CA ASP A 258 -2.52 9.42 16.78
C ASP A 258 -1.22 8.65 17.00
N ASN A 259 -1.21 7.34 16.73
CA ASN A 259 -0.01 6.52 16.80
C ASN A 259 1.07 6.99 15.81
N LEU A 260 0.67 7.26 14.57
CA LEU A 260 1.55 7.75 13.52
C LEU A 260 2.20 9.09 13.91
N ILE A 261 1.44 10.03 14.47
CA ILE A 261 1.97 11.32 14.93
C ILE A 261 2.96 11.11 16.08
N LYS A 262 2.64 10.22 17.03
CA LYS A 262 3.55 9.87 18.12
C LYS A 262 4.87 9.36 17.58
N TYR A 263 4.83 8.37 16.67
CA TYR A 263 6.02 7.82 16.02
C TYR A 263 6.87 8.93 15.36
N TYR A 264 6.25 9.78 14.53
CA TYR A 264 6.97 10.84 13.85
C TYR A 264 7.52 11.94 14.76
N ASN A 265 6.94 12.14 15.95
CA ASN A 265 7.47 13.09 16.94
C ASN A 265 8.68 12.52 17.71
N GLU A 266 8.78 11.20 17.80
CA GLU A 266 9.89 10.50 18.47
C GLU A 266 11.09 10.25 17.54
N LEU A 267 10.99 10.53 16.25
CA LEU A 267 12.08 10.34 15.29
C LEU A 267 13.18 11.40 15.43
N ASP A 268 14.40 10.97 15.74
CA ASP A 268 15.60 11.81 15.78
C ASP A 268 16.03 12.28 14.37
N SER A 269 15.73 11.50 13.36
CA SER A 269 16.11 11.79 11.98
C SER A 269 15.11 11.22 10.99
N TRP A 270 14.97 11.89 9.86
CA TRP A 270 14.05 11.51 8.80
C TRP A 270 14.54 12.01 7.43
N ASN A 271 13.99 11.42 6.37
CA ASN A 271 14.30 11.78 5.00
C ASN A 271 13.18 12.64 4.38
N TYR A 272 13.54 13.54 3.47
CA TYR A 272 12.62 14.40 2.73
C TYR A 272 12.70 14.11 1.24
N ASP A 273 11.56 13.86 0.59
CA ASP A 273 11.50 13.66 -0.87
C ASP A 273 11.34 15.00 -1.59
N TYR A 274 12.44 15.59 -1.99
CA TYR A 274 12.48 16.84 -2.76
C TYR A 274 11.88 16.71 -4.16
N ARG A 275 11.90 15.50 -4.74
CA ARG A 275 11.25 15.20 -6.01
C ARG A 275 9.73 15.26 -5.86
N TYR A 276 9.18 14.55 -4.87
CA TYR A 276 7.75 14.54 -4.57
C TYR A 276 7.25 15.94 -4.23
N ASP A 277 7.99 16.66 -3.39
CA ASP A 277 7.72 18.03 -3.02
C ASP A 277 7.64 18.97 -4.24
N ALA A 278 8.65 18.92 -5.11
CA ALA A 278 8.73 19.74 -6.32
C ALA A 278 7.61 19.44 -7.33
N ILE A 279 7.22 18.18 -7.47
CA ILE A 279 6.16 17.78 -8.39
C ILE A 279 4.82 18.34 -7.91
N ILE A 280 4.51 18.27 -6.61
CA ILE A 280 3.29 18.87 -6.05
C ILE A 280 3.30 20.39 -6.23
N ASP A 281 4.42 21.04 -5.92
CA ASP A 281 4.54 22.48 -6.11
C ASP A 281 4.37 22.88 -7.57
N LYS A 282 4.88 22.11 -8.50
CA LYS A 282 4.67 22.32 -9.93
C LYS A 282 3.19 22.19 -10.31
N MET A 283 2.53 21.17 -9.81
CA MET A 283 1.12 20.91 -10.08
C MET A 283 0.23 22.02 -9.55
N LEU A 284 0.53 22.54 -8.34
CA LEU A 284 -0.29 23.52 -7.65
C LEU A 284 0.17 24.99 -7.86
N ALA A 285 1.19 25.25 -8.65
CA ALA A 285 1.80 26.57 -8.84
C ALA A 285 0.83 27.68 -9.28
N LYS A 286 -0.20 27.32 -10.04
CA LYS A 286 -1.21 28.28 -10.52
C LYS A 286 -2.26 28.60 -9.45
N GLN A 287 -2.40 27.75 -8.44
CA GLN A 287 -3.43 27.84 -7.41
C GLN A 287 -2.89 28.37 -6.08
N SER A 288 -1.57 28.29 -5.85
CA SER A 288 -0.96 28.69 -4.59
C SER A 288 0.40 29.35 -4.76
N LEU A 289 0.60 30.47 -4.07
CA LEU A 289 1.90 31.12 -3.91
C LEU A 289 2.83 30.40 -2.90
N ARG A 290 2.32 29.43 -2.15
CA ARG A 290 3.08 28.65 -1.15
C ARG A 290 3.78 27.43 -1.75
N CYS A 291 4.14 27.49 -3.02
CA CYS A 291 4.82 26.45 -3.79
C CYS A 291 6.28 26.84 -4.01
N PHE A 292 7.12 26.71 -2.98
CA PHE A 292 8.53 27.15 -2.99
C PHE A 292 9.46 26.14 -2.33
N TYR A 293 10.74 26.19 -2.67
CA TYR A 293 11.78 25.33 -2.08
C TYR A 293 11.98 25.66 -0.59
N ILE A 294 12.06 24.62 0.24
CA ILE A 294 12.46 24.72 1.64
C ILE A 294 13.70 23.86 1.85
N LYS A 295 14.74 24.42 2.42
CA LYS A 295 15.93 23.66 2.84
C LYS A 295 15.74 23.15 4.24
N TYR A 296 15.78 21.84 4.41
CA TYR A 296 15.81 21.19 5.73
C TYR A 296 17.26 20.97 6.18
N GLU A 297 17.51 20.97 7.50
CA GLU A 297 18.87 20.88 8.07
C GLU A 297 19.69 19.69 7.55
N LYS A 298 19.03 18.54 7.39
CA LYS A 298 19.66 17.30 6.87
C LYS A 298 19.58 17.16 5.35
N ALA A 299 19.32 18.24 4.61
CA ALA A 299 19.24 18.19 3.17
C ALA A 299 20.59 17.86 2.53
N TYR A 300 20.59 16.93 1.58
CA TYR A 300 21.78 16.68 0.74
C TYR A 300 22.15 17.92 -0.07
N ARG A 301 23.43 18.07 -0.41
CA ARG A 301 23.89 19.19 -1.28
C ARG A 301 23.15 19.26 -2.61
N SER A 302 22.69 18.12 -3.12
CA SER A 302 21.90 18.00 -4.36
C SER A 302 20.42 18.33 -4.21
N SER A 303 19.88 18.50 -2.99
CA SER A 303 18.43 18.66 -2.74
C SER A 303 17.83 19.85 -3.48
N TRP A 304 18.54 20.99 -3.49
CA TRP A 304 18.12 22.16 -4.23
C TRP A 304 18.03 21.87 -5.73
N LEU A 305 19.05 21.20 -6.28
CA LEU A 305 19.11 20.87 -7.71
C LEU A 305 17.98 19.89 -8.09
N ILE A 306 17.77 18.83 -7.30
CA ILE A 306 16.69 17.86 -7.50
C ILE A 306 15.34 18.59 -7.53
N TYR A 307 15.07 19.42 -6.52
CA TYR A 307 13.83 20.17 -6.46
C TYR A 307 13.61 21.01 -7.71
N HIS A 308 14.60 21.82 -8.13
CA HIS A 308 14.45 22.71 -9.28
C HIS A 308 14.34 21.96 -10.62
N ILE A 309 15.04 20.85 -10.77
CA ILE A 309 14.92 19.98 -11.93
C ILE A 309 13.45 19.47 -12.06
N TYR A 310 12.89 18.89 -10.99
CA TYR A 310 11.51 18.38 -11.05
C TYR A 310 10.45 19.48 -11.06
N ARG A 311 10.75 20.63 -10.49
CA ARG A 311 9.86 21.80 -10.47
C ARG A 311 9.64 22.39 -11.86
N TYR A 312 10.70 22.47 -12.68
CA TYR A 312 10.66 23.22 -13.93
C TYR A 312 10.71 22.34 -15.18
N LEU A 313 11.34 21.17 -15.14
CA LEU A 313 11.42 20.30 -16.32
C LEU A 313 10.24 19.30 -16.37
N PRO A 314 9.84 18.86 -17.59
CA PRO A 314 8.91 17.74 -17.73
C PRO A 314 9.43 16.48 -17.03
N TYR A 315 8.53 15.68 -16.43
CA TYR A 315 8.88 14.53 -15.59
C TYR A 315 9.88 13.57 -16.25
N LYS A 316 9.67 13.22 -17.53
CA LYS A 316 10.59 12.34 -18.29
C LYS A 316 11.99 12.94 -18.43
N MET A 317 12.07 14.25 -18.71
CA MET A 317 13.34 14.95 -18.83
C MET A 317 14.05 15.07 -17.48
N ALA A 318 13.31 15.40 -16.42
CA ALA A 318 13.84 15.46 -15.06
C ALA A 318 14.45 14.12 -14.64
N ASN A 319 13.74 13.00 -14.84
CA ASN A 319 14.25 11.66 -14.56
C ASN A 319 15.51 11.33 -15.38
N LYS A 320 15.53 11.64 -16.67
CA LYS A 320 16.70 11.41 -17.53
C LYS A 320 17.91 12.22 -17.04
N LEU A 321 17.71 13.49 -16.75
CA LEU A 321 18.77 14.37 -16.26
C LEU A 321 19.35 13.89 -14.93
N CYS A 322 18.51 13.59 -13.94
CA CYS A 322 18.96 13.08 -12.63
C CYS A 322 19.76 11.78 -12.74
N ARG A 323 19.39 10.87 -13.67
CA ARG A 323 20.16 9.65 -13.94
C ARG A 323 21.54 9.96 -14.55
N VAL A 324 21.62 10.88 -15.51
CA VAL A 324 22.86 11.26 -16.19
C VAL A 324 23.87 11.89 -15.21
N ILE A 325 23.39 12.79 -14.35
CA ILE A 325 24.24 13.47 -13.36
C ILE A 325 24.44 12.64 -12.08
N LYS A 326 23.97 11.38 -12.06
CA LYS A 326 24.09 10.43 -10.93
C LYS A 326 23.60 11.01 -9.58
N ILE A 327 22.64 11.90 -9.61
CA ILE A 327 21.97 12.39 -8.42
C ILE A 327 20.78 11.48 -8.15
N ASN A 328 20.94 10.60 -7.17
CA ASN A 328 19.86 9.77 -6.62
C ASN A 328 19.45 10.33 -5.27
N GLN A 329 18.16 10.24 -5.00
CA GLN A 329 17.58 10.54 -3.68
C GLN A 329 17.57 9.31 -2.83
#